data_2dd04d7275756e901090d7a5e3082286
#
_entry.id   2dd04d7275756e901090d7a5e3082286
#
_cell.length_a   1.000
_cell.length_b   1.000
_cell.length_c   1.000
_cell.angle_alpha   90.00
_cell.angle_beta   90.00
_cell.angle_gamma   90.00
#
_symmetry.space_group_name_H-M   'P 1'
#
loop_
_entity.id
_entity.type
_entity.pdbx_description
1 polymer ?
#
loop_
_entity_poly.entity_id
_entity_poly.type
_entity_poly.pdbx_seq_one_letter_code
_entity_poly.pdbx_strand_id
1 'polypeptide(L)'
;PIECLFTVDEETGLTGAFALKEGFMNGDILLNLDSEDEGELFIGCAGGIDSVAEFTYREVDVPTGHFCCKVQVKGLKGGHSGGDIHLGRGNANKLLNRFLSQTSQKYDMYLCEIDGGNLRNAIAREAYAVIAIPDADKHALRTDLNVFAAEVEAEYAVVDPDLQFVLESEAARPKAIDKDTAKRLLQTIYAAPHGVYAMSQDIPGLVETSTNLASVKMKPGHIIRIETSQRSSTASSKQDIANMVRTVFELSLIHISEPTRPY
;
A
#
# COMPACT_ATOMS: atom_id res chain seq x y z
N PRO A 1 -13.74 -12.82 41.37
CA PRO A 1 -12.92 -11.62 41.27
C PRO A 1 -12.85 -11.15 39.82
N ILE A 2 -12.72 -9.85 39.57
CA ILE A 2 -12.50 -9.27 38.26
C ILE A 2 -11.01 -8.93 38.17
N GLU A 3 -10.36 -9.38 37.11
CA GLU A 3 -8.98 -9.02 36.77
C GLU A 3 -9.02 -8.00 35.64
N CYS A 4 -8.21 -6.96 35.70
CA CYS A 4 -8.10 -5.94 34.66
C CYS A 4 -6.73 -6.05 34.01
N LEU A 5 -6.71 -6.29 32.68
CA LEU A 5 -5.50 -6.32 31.87
C LEU A 5 -5.39 -5.05 31.05
N PHE A 6 -4.25 -4.37 31.16
CA PHE A 6 -3.89 -3.25 30.32
C PHE A 6 -2.62 -3.62 29.54
N THR A 7 -2.67 -3.54 28.24
CA THR A 7 -1.52 -3.79 27.36
C THR A 7 -0.98 -2.47 26.82
N VAL A 8 0.25 -2.48 26.32
CA VAL A 8 0.90 -1.34 25.69
C VAL A 8 1.11 -1.63 24.20
N ASP A 9 1.22 -0.55 23.42
CA ASP A 9 1.69 -0.60 22.04
C ASP A 9 0.78 -1.45 21.10
N GLU A 10 -0.55 -1.31 21.26
CA GLU A 10 -1.52 -2.00 20.41
C GLU A 10 -1.38 -1.55 18.96
N GLU A 11 -1.38 -0.24 18.70
CA GLU A 11 -1.41 0.40 17.39
C GLU A 11 -0.16 0.13 16.54
N THR A 12 1.00 -0.09 17.16
CA THR A 12 2.27 -0.25 16.43
C THR A 12 2.75 -1.69 16.35
N GLY A 13 2.13 -2.62 17.10
CA GLY A 13 2.50 -4.03 16.97
C GLY A 13 2.09 -4.97 18.07
N LEU A 14 1.15 -4.60 18.97
CA LEU A 14 0.63 -5.48 20.02
C LEU A 14 1.72 -6.04 20.95
N THR A 15 2.84 -5.32 21.13
CA THR A 15 4.01 -5.83 21.86
C THR A 15 3.68 -6.24 23.29
N GLY A 16 2.78 -5.49 23.96
CA GLY A 16 2.30 -5.83 25.28
C GLY A 16 1.48 -7.13 25.32
N ALA A 17 0.59 -7.33 24.35
CA ALA A 17 -0.22 -8.53 24.25
C ALA A 17 0.64 -9.78 23.96
N PHE A 18 1.59 -9.67 23.03
CA PHE A 18 2.52 -10.78 22.71
C PHE A 18 3.50 -11.11 23.84
N ALA A 19 3.75 -10.18 24.75
CA ALA A 19 4.62 -10.40 25.91
C ALA A 19 3.93 -11.10 27.08
N LEU A 20 2.61 -11.33 27.02
CA LEU A 20 1.86 -12.04 28.06
C LEU A 20 2.37 -13.47 28.18
N LYS A 21 2.56 -13.88 29.42
CA LYS A 21 2.99 -15.25 29.76
C LYS A 21 1.80 -16.08 30.20
N GLU A 22 1.90 -17.38 30.01
CA GLU A 22 0.95 -18.34 30.53
C GLU A 22 0.77 -18.13 32.06
N GLY A 23 -0.49 -18.17 32.52
CA GLY A 23 -0.84 -17.96 33.93
C GLY A 23 -0.82 -16.51 34.41
N PHE A 24 -0.69 -15.52 33.50
CA PHE A 24 -0.76 -14.10 33.86
C PHE A 24 -2.15 -13.71 34.37
N MET A 25 -3.20 -14.32 33.83
CA MET A 25 -4.59 -14.16 34.25
C MET A 25 -5.18 -15.49 34.68
N ASN A 26 -6.16 -15.44 35.62
CA ASN A 26 -6.82 -16.63 36.14
C ASN A 26 -8.30 -16.71 35.77
N GLY A 27 -8.82 -15.73 35.05
CA GLY A 27 -10.22 -15.70 34.61
C GLY A 27 -10.52 -16.71 33.51
N ASP A 28 -11.68 -17.34 33.57
CA ASP A 28 -12.18 -18.27 32.52
C ASP A 28 -12.87 -17.54 31.36
N ILE A 29 -13.21 -16.26 31.55
CA ILE A 29 -13.92 -15.45 30.57
C ILE A 29 -13.11 -14.16 30.36
N LEU A 30 -12.72 -13.89 29.10
CA LEU A 30 -12.05 -12.67 28.66
C LEU A 30 -13.07 -11.78 27.95
N LEU A 31 -13.22 -10.55 28.47
CA LEU A 31 -13.98 -9.49 27.81
C LEU A 31 -12.98 -8.45 27.24
N ASN A 32 -12.84 -8.42 25.92
CA ASN A 32 -12.08 -7.39 25.25
C ASN A 32 -12.97 -6.16 25.04
N LEU A 33 -12.57 -5.01 25.61
CA LEU A 33 -13.32 -3.77 25.58
C LEU A 33 -12.83 -2.79 24.48
N ASP A 34 -12.02 -3.27 23.54
CA ASP A 34 -11.42 -2.47 22.47
C ASP A 34 -12.38 -2.19 21.29
N SER A 35 -13.60 -2.70 21.32
CA SER A 35 -14.61 -2.44 20.30
C SER A 35 -15.13 -1.00 20.40
N GLU A 36 -15.21 -0.30 19.26
CA GLU A 36 -15.72 1.06 19.16
C GLU A 36 -17.23 1.12 18.85
N ASP A 37 -17.85 -0.01 18.48
CA ASP A 37 -19.26 -0.06 18.06
C ASP A 37 -20.17 -0.29 19.28
N GLU A 38 -20.95 0.73 19.61
CA GLU A 38 -21.87 0.71 20.75
C GLU A 38 -23.00 -0.27 20.55
N GLY A 39 -23.19 -1.17 21.51
CA GLY A 39 -24.30 -2.14 21.50
C GLY A 39 -24.02 -3.39 20.67
N GLU A 40 -22.82 -3.56 20.13
CA GLU A 40 -22.40 -4.75 19.38
C GLU A 40 -21.46 -5.65 20.20
N LEU A 41 -21.58 -6.96 19.98
CA LEU A 41 -20.72 -7.97 20.59
C LEU A 41 -19.98 -8.73 19.50
N PHE A 42 -18.66 -8.56 19.44
CA PHE A 42 -17.80 -9.25 18.49
C PHE A 42 -17.30 -10.56 19.10
N ILE A 43 -17.61 -11.67 18.46
CA ILE A 43 -17.26 -13.03 18.91
C ILE A 43 -16.16 -13.66 18.08
N GLY A 44 -15.55 -12.91 17.18
CA GLY A 44 -14.45 -13.36 16.32
C GLY A 44 -13.76 -12.20 15.63
N CYS A 45 -12.61 -12.47 15.06
CA CYS A 45 -11.86 -11.49 14.25
C CYS A 45 -11.19 -12.18 13.05
N ALA A 46 -10.89 -11.40 12.03
CA ALA A 46 -10.05 -11.86 10.93
C ALA A 46 -8.58 -11.91 11.35
N GLY A 47 -7.86 -12.95 10.94
CA GLY A 47 -6.41 -12.98 11.07
C GLY A 47 -5.73 -12.13 10.00
N GLY A 48 -4.51 -11.62 10.29
CA GLY A 48 -3.70 -10.85 9.36
C GLY A 48 -2.31 -11.46 9.11
N ILE A 49 -1.74 -11.17 7.95
CA ILE A 49 -0.33 -11.39 7.61
C ILE A 49 0.17 -10.11 6.93
N ASP A 50 1.28 -9.55 7.41
CA ASP A 50 1.95 -8.46 6.74
C ASP A 50 3.09 -9.02 5.89
N SER A 51 3.18 -8.59 4.63
CA SER A 51 4.27 -8.96 3.74
C SER A 51 5.09 -7.72 3.39
N VAL A 52 6.41 -7.83 3.54
CA VAL A 52 7.34 -6.74 3.27
C VAL A 52 8.29 -7.18 2.16
N ALA A 53 8.40 -6.37 1.12
CA ALA A 53 9.36 -6.55 0.04
C ALA A 53 10.35 -5.39 -0.01
N GLU A 54 11.62 -5.70 -0.24
CA GLU A 54 12.68 -4.71 -0.36
C GLU A 54 13.39 -4.83 -1.71
N PHE A 55 13.39 -3.71 -2.44
CA PHE A 55 14.16 -3.56 -3.66
C PHE A 55 15.46 -2.84 -3.36
N THR A 56 16.59 -3.44 -3.66
CA THR A 56 17.85 -2.71 -3.73
C THR A 56 18.03 -2.15 -5.13
N TYR A 57 18.36 -0.87 -5.26
CA TYR A 57 18.61 -0.23 -6.53
C TYR A 57 20.00 0.41 -6.59
N ARG A 58 20.46 0.68 -7.81
CA ARG A 58 21.64 1.48 -8.06
C ARG A 58 21.21 2.86 -8.54
N GLU A 59 21.94 3.88 -8.14
CA GLU A 59 21.76 5.20 -8.71
C GLU A 59 22.41 5.31 -10.10
N VAL A 60 21.67 5.96 -11.00
CA VAL A 60 22.18 6.35 -12.32
C VAL A 60 22.06 7.86 -12.49
N ASP A 61 22.89 8.45 -13.32
CA ASP A 61 22.80 9.87 -13.63
C ASP A 61 21.55 10.16 -14.48
N VAL A 62 20.84 11.23 -14.14
CA VAL A 62 19.80 11.79 -15.00
C VAL A 62 20.52 12.57 -16.11
N PRO A 63 20.26 12.27 -17.41
CA PRO A 63 20.92 12.97 -18.50
C PRO A 63 20.60 14.47 -18.52
N THR A 64 21.50 15.27 -19.06
CA THR A 64 21.23 16.69 -19.34
C THR A 64 20.09 16.83 -20.33
N GLY A 65 19.32 17.93 -20.22
CA GLY A 65 18.15 18.15 -21.07
C GLY A 65 16.91 17.35 -20.62
N HIS A 66 16.89 16.93 -19.35
CA HIS A 66 15.70 16.35 -18.71
C HIS A 66 15.08 17.34 -17.73
N PHE A 67 13.77 17.43 -17.81
CA PHE A 67 12.91 18.19 -16.90
C PHE A 67 12.45 17.29 -15.74
N CYS A 68 12.66 17.75 -14.52
CA CYS A 68 12.16 17.06 -13.32
C CYS A 68 10.79 17.61 -12.92
N CYS A 69 9.87 16.71 -12.59
CA CYS A 69 8.57 17.05 -12.07
C CYS A 69 8.13 16.06 -11.00
N LYS A 70 7.32 16.56 -10.07
CA LYS A 70 6.62 15.78 -9.06
C LYS A 70 5.21 15.51 -9.54
N VAL A 71 4.85 14.24 -9.63
CA VAL A 71 3.48 13.77 -9.85
C VAL A 71 2.93 13.30 -8.53
N GLN A 72 1.78 13.79 -8.13
CA GLN A 72 1.15 13.48 -6.86
C GLN A 72 -0.32 13.08 -7.05
N VAL A 73 -0.73 12.06 -6.30
CA VAL A 73 -2.13 11.66 -6.10
C VAL A 73 -2.52 12.06 -4.69
N LYS A 74 -3.63 12.76 -4.54
CA LYS A 74 -4.16 13.23 -3.25
C LYS A 74 -5.68 13.34 -3.25
N GLY A 75 -6.26 13.63 -2.08
CA GLY A 75 -7.71 13.83 -1.94
C GLY A 75 -8.50 12.53 -1.78
N LEU A 76 -7.85 11.37 -1.72
CA LEU A 76 -8.52 10.11 -1.43
C LEU A 76 -8.97 10.04 0.04
N LYS A 77 -10.12 9.44 0.29
CA LYS A 77 -10.65 9.24 1.66
C LYS A 77 -9.81 8.25 2.45
N GLY A 78 -9.27 7.23 1.78
CA GLY A 78 -8.58 6.14 2.44
C GLY A 78 -9.52 5.33 3.32
N GLY A 79 -9.03 4.84 4.47
CA GLY A 79 -9.81 4.08 5.44
C GLY A 79 -9.02 2.94 6.03
N HIS A 80 -9.66 2.18 6.93
CA HIS A 80 -9.07 1.00 7.53
C HIS A 80 -8.99 -0.16 6.54
N SER A 81 -7.85 -0.83 6.45
CA SER A 81 -7.60 -1.91 5.47
C SER A 81 -8.45 -3.17 5.68
N GLY A 82 -9.10 -3.31 6.83
CA GLY A 82 -10.07 -4.37 7.12
C GLY A 82 -11.51 -3.88 6.97
N GLY A 83 -11.88 -2.83 7.73
CA GLY A 83 -13.25 -2.34 7.80
C GLY A 83 -13.74 -1.64 6.53
N ASP A 84 -12.88 -0.88 5.86
CA ASP A 84 -13.27 -0.04 4.72
C ASP A 84 -12.84 -0.60 3.34
N ILE A 85 -12.12 -1.71 3.29
CA ILE A 85 -11.54 -2.26 2.06
C ILE A 85 -12.59 -2.60 0.99
N HIS A 86 -13.81 -2.91 1.41
CA HIS A 86 -14.94 -3.25 0.54
C HIS A 86 -15.64 -2.03 -0.07
N LEU A 87 -15.33 -0.82 0.38
CA LEU A 87 -15.99 0.40 -0.08
C LEU A 87 -15.51 0.86 -1.47
N GLY A 88 -14.56 0.15 -2.09
CA GLY A 88 -14.07 0.45 -3.43
C GLY A 88 -13.28 1.74 -3.55
N ARG A 89 -12.80 2.30 -2.42
CA ARG A 89 -11.98 3.52 -2.41
C ARG A 89 -10.65 3.33 -3.11
N GLY A 90 -10.14 4.40 -3.71
CA GLY A 90 -8.87 4.39 -4.42
C GLY A 90 -7.68 4.17 -3.49
N ASN A 91 -6.63 3.52 -4.01
CA ASN A 91 -5.34 3.40 -3.37
C ASN A 91 -4.34 4.27 -4.12
N ALA A 92 -3.80 5.29 -3.45
CA ALA A 92 -2.90 6.26 -4.07
C ALA A 92 -1.66 5.63 -4.71
N ASN A 93 -1.08 4.59 -4.09
CA ASN A 93 0.07 3.87 -4.66
C ASN A 93 -0.28 3.20 -6.00
N LYS A 94 -1.46 2.59 -6.09
CA LYS A 94 -1.93 1.94 -7.31
C LYS A 94 -2.24 2.95 -8.41
N LEU A 95 -2.91 4.05 -8.07
CA LEU A 95 -3.29 5.09 -9.02
C LEU A 95 -2.08 5.85 -9.57
N LEU A 96 -1.15 6.22 -8.70
CA LEU A 96 0.13 6.82 -9.10
C LEU A 96 0.90 5.88 -10.03
N ASN A 97 1.03 4.61 -9.64
CA ASN A 97 1.76 3.61 -10.41
C ASN A 97 1.13 3.34 -11.78
N ARG A 98 -0.21 3.40 -11.89
CA ARG A 98 -0.92 3.26 -13.16
C ARG A 98 -0.47 4.34 -14.15
N PHE A 99 -0.35 5.59 -13.72
CA PHE A 99 0.18 6.68 -14.53
C PHE A 99 1.65 6.50 -14.85
N LEU A 100 2.50 6.21 -13.85
CA LEU A 100 3.94 6.03 -14.04
C LEU A 100 4.26 4.88 -15.01
N SER A 101 3.48 3.81 -14.96
CA SER A 101 3.64 2.67 -15.88
C SER A 101 3.36 3.06 -17.33
N GLN A 102 2.33 3.87 -17.59
CA GLN A 102 2.04 4.41 -18.92
C GLN A 102 3.13 5.38 -19.38
N THR A 103 3.55 6.27 -18.48
CA THR A 103 4.60 7.26 -18.75
C THR A 103 5.93 6.58 -19.09
N SER A 104 6.31 5.53 -18.37
CA SER A 104 7.56 4.79 -18.59
C SER A 104 7.60 4.02 -19.92
N GLN A 105 6.44 3.71 -20.49
CA GLN A 105 6.34 3.07 -21.82
C GLN A 105 6.40 4.07 -22.97
N LYS A 106 6.00 5.31 -22.70
CA LYS A 106 5.86 6.35 -23.72
C LYS A 106 7.09 7.28 -23.82
N TYR A 107 7.73 7.54 -22.68
CA TYR A 107 8.81 8.50 -22.56
C TYR A 107 10.09 7.86 -22.02
N ASP A 108 11.23 8.47 -22.30
CA ASP A 108 12.51 8.13 -21.67
C ASP A 108 12.54 8.63 -20.21
N MET A 109 11.71 7.99 -19.36
CA MET A 109 11.48 8.39 -17.99
C MET A 109 12.55 7.85 -17.06
N TYR A 110 13.02 8.68 -16.15
CA TYR A 110 13.85 8.34 -14.99
C TYR A 110 13.04 8.54 -13.71
N LEU A 111 12.95 7.51 -12.88
CA LEU A 111 12.29 7.58 -11.57
C LEU A 111 13.31 8.00 -10.52
N CYS A 112 13.17 9.22 -9.99
CA CYS A 112 14.10 9.78 -9.01
C CYS A 112 13.67 9.52 -7.57
N GLU A 113 12.36 9.55 -7.31
CA GLU A 113 11.80 9.36 -5.98
C GLU A 113 10.40 8.78 -6.07
N ILE A 114 10.01 7.96 -5.09
CA ILE A 114 8.65 7.46 -4.94
C ILE A 114 8.32 7.31 -3.46
N ASP A 115 7.15 7.77 -3.07
CA ASP A 115 6.64 7.69 -1.70
C ASP A 115 5.11 7.62 -1.69
N GLY A 116 4.54 6.75 -0.88
CA GLY A 116 3.09 6.71 -0.71
C GLY A 116 2.65 5.78 0.41
N GLY A 117 1.52 6.14 1.02
CA GLY A 117 0.98 5.45 2.19
C GLY A 117 1.86 5.61 3.43
N ASN A 118 1.34 5.31 4.60
CA ASN A 118 2.08 5.45 5.86
C ASN A 118 1.87 4.27 6.82
N LEU A 119 0.63 3.83 6.99
CA LEU A 119 0.25 2.80 7.96
C LEU A 119 -0.14 1.51 7.26
N ARG A 120 0.32 0.37 7.79
CA ARG A 120 0.01 -0.97 7.24
C ARG A 120 -1.48 -1.29 7.24
N ASN A 121 -2.21 -0.80 8.24
CA ASN A 121 -3.65 -1.01 8.43
C ASN A 121 -4.52 0.07 7.76
N ALA A 122 -3.93 0.96 6.95
CA ALA A 122 -4.65 2.01 6.24
C ALA A 122 -4.52 1.88 4.72
N ILE A 123 -5.59 2.21 4.00
CA ILE A 123 -5.59 2.39 2.55
C ILE A 123 -4.84 3.70 2.23
N ALA A 124 -3.86 3.65 1.35
CA ALA A 124 -3.02 4.80 1.02
C ALA A 124 -3.85 5.94 0.42
N ARG A 125 -3.86 7.10 1.10
CA ARG A 125 -4.63 8.29 0.70
C ARG A 125 -3.86 9.20 -0.25
N GLU A 126 -2.54 9.18 -0.14
CA GLU A 126 -1.63 10.04 -0.89
C GLU A 126 -0.41 9.25 -1.33
N ALA A 127 0.09 9.60 -2.50
CA ALA A 127 1.36 9.11 -3.02
C ALA A 127 1.94 10.14 -3.99
N TYR A 128 3.27 10.18 -4.10
CA TYR A 128 3.94 10.98 -5.10
C TYR A 128 5.16 10.27 -5.67
N ALA A 129 5.58 10.73 -6.84
CA ALA A 129 6.86 10.38 -7.43
C ALA A 129 7.52 11.62 -8.04
N VAL A 130 8.84 11.68 -7.96
CA VAL A 130 9.64 12.63 -8.74
C VAL A 130 10.21 11.87 -9.93
N ILE A 131 9.92 12.36 -11.12
CA ILE A 131 10.39 11.77 -12.36
C ILE A 131 11.15 12.82 -13.19
N ALA A 132 12.06 12.35 -14.02
CA ALA A 132 12.71 13.17 -15.04
C ALA A 132 12.42 12.59 -16.43
N ILE A 133 12.04 13.46 -17.37
CA ILE A 133 11.77 13.13 -18.77
C ILE A 133 12.48 14.15 -19.67
N PRO A 134 12.70 13.86 -20.96
CA PRO A 134 13.26 14.84 -21.89
C PRO A 134 12.48 16.16 -21.88
N ASP A 135 13.19 17.29 -21.88
CA ASP A 135 12.57 18.63 -21.88
C ASP A 135 11.55 18.81 -23.02
N ALA A 136 11.81 18.19 -24.17
CA ALA A 136 10.92 18.22 -25.32
C ALA A 136 9.53 17.63 -25.05
N ASP A 137 9.43 16.69 -24.10
CA ASP A 137 8.21 15.96 -23.80
C ASP A 137 7.37 16.58 -22.68
N LYS A 138 7.84 17.67 -22.06
CA LYS A 138 7.20 18.33 -20.91
C LYS A 138 5.72 18.67 -21.13
N HIS A 139 5.39 19.22 -22.30
CA HIS A 139 4.00 19.60 -22.61
C HIS A 139 3.13 18.38 -22.90
N ALA A 140 3.69 17.37 -23.57
CA ALA A 140 3.00 16.12 -23.85
C ALA A 140 2.67 15.36 -22.56
N LEU A 141 3.62 15.26 -21.61
CA LEU A 141 3.39 14.65 -20.30
C LEU A 141 2.25 15.32 -19.53
N ARG A 142 2.20 16.68 -19.54
CA ARG A 142 1.12 17.42 -18.87
C ARG A 142 -0.24 17.12 -19.50
N THR A 143 -0.28 17.05 -20.83
CA THR A 143 -1.52 16.68 -21.54
C THR A 143 -1.95 15.26 -21.20
N ASP A 144 -1.02 14.30 -21.20
CA ASP A 144 -1.29 12.91 -20.84
C ASP A 144 -1.81 12.79 -19.39
N LEU A 145 -1.21 13.52 -18.45
CA LEU A 145 -1.69 13.52 -17.07
C LEU A 145 -3.10 14.08 -16.95
N ASN A 146 -3.42 15.18 -17.66
CA ASN A 146 -4.76 15.76 -17.62
C ASN A 146 -5.83 14.79 -18.17
N VAL A 147 -5.52 14.08 -19.26
CA VAL A 147 -6.42 13.05 -19.82
C VAL A 147 -6.58 11.90 -18.83
N PHE A 148 -5.48 11.37 -18.34
CA PHE A 148 -5.48 10.30 -17.35
C PHE A 148 -6.23 10.68 -16.06
N ALA A 149 -6.00 11.90 -15.55
CA ALA A 149 -6.68 12.41 -14.35
C ALA A 149 -8.20 12.45 -14.57
N ALA A 150 -8.66 13.03 -15.68
CA ALA A 150 -10.09 13.10 -15.99
C ALA A 150 -10.76 11.73 -16.07
N GLU A 151 -10.08 10.73 -16.65
CA GLU A 151 -10.57 9.34 -16.69
C GLU A 151 -10.67 8.72 -15.30
N VAL A 152 -9.61 8.81 -14.51
CA VAL A 152 -9.54 8.18 -13.19
C VAL A 152 -10.41 8.90 -12.16
N GLU A 153 -10.48 10.23 -12.19
CA GLU A 153 -11.38 11.02 -11.35
C GLU A 153 -12.86 10.65 -11.64
N ALA A 154 -13.20 10.38 -12.90
CA ALA A 154 -14.54 9.90 -13.25
C ALA A 154 -14.79 8.45 -12.75
N GLU A 155 -13.79 7.56 -12.80
CA GLU A 155 -13.87 6.19 -12.25
C GLU A 155 -14.19 6.20 -10.74
N TYR A 156 -13.65 7.16 -9.99
CA TYR A 156 -13.74 7.23 -8.53
C TYR A 156 -14.70 8.33 -8.02
N ALA A 157 -15.42 9.02 -8.90
CA ALA A 157 -16.25 10.18 -8.55
C ALA A 157 -17.25 9.96 -7.40
N VAL A 158 -17.76 8.73 -7.24
CA VAL A 158 -18.73 8.39 -6.18
C VAL A 158 -18.06 8.14 -4.84
N VAL A 159 -16.94 7.39 -4.85
CA VAL A 159 -16.28 6.94 -3.61
C VAL A 159 -15.22 7.92 -3.11
N ASP A 160 -14.50 8.58 -4.03
CA ASP A 160 -13.43 9.54 -3.76
C ASP A 160 -13.59 10.83 -4.60
N PRO A 161 -14.63 11.62 -4.37
CA PRO A 161 -14.97 12.79 -5.20
C PRO A 161 -13.90 13.90 -5.18
N ASP A 162 -13.02 13.90 -4.18
CA ASP A 162 -11.95 14.89 -4.03
C ASP A 162 -10.60 14.41 -4.58
N LEU A 163 -10.58 13.24 -5.26
CA LEU A 163 -9.38 12.71 -5.92
C LEU A 163 -8.81 13.72 -6.90
N GLN A 164 -7.52 13.95 -6.83
CA GLN A 164 -6.78 14.87 -7.70
C GLN A 164 -5.43 14.30 -8.07
N PHE A 165 -5.03 14.55 -9.33
CA PHE A 165 -3.66 14.38 -9.81
C PHE A 165 -3.01 15.75 -10.01
N VAL A 166 -1.83 15.93 -9.44
CA VAL A 166 -1.10 17.20 -9.51
C VAL A 166 0.27 16.95 -10.13
N LEU A 167 0.68 17.83 -11.05
CA LEU A 167 2.02 17.87 -11.63
C LEU A 167 2.66 19.23 -11.37
N GLU A 168 3.73 19.21 -10.60
CA GLU A 168 4.51 20.38 -10.24
C GLU A 168 5.92 20.26 -10.82
N SER A 169 6.48 21.41 -11.23
CA SER A 169 7.90 21.48 -11.59
C SER A 169 8.74 21.25 -10.34
N GLU A 170 9.75 20.42 -10.44
CA GLU A 170 10.66 20.08 -9.33
C GLU A 170 12.08 20.55 -9.68
N ALA A 171 12.89 20.80 -8.65
CA ALA A 171 14.31 21.04 -8.84
C ALA A 171 14.99 19.86 -9.55
N ALA A 172 15.97 20.13 -10.37
CA ALA A 172 16.71 19.10 -11.09
C ALA A 172 17.30 18.08 -10.12
N ARG A 173 17.02 16.79 -10.36
CA ARG A 173 17.58 15.67 -9.60
C ARG A 173 18.75 15.09 -10.38
N PRO A 174 19.96 15.05 -9.80
CA PRO A 174 21.12 14.52 -10.52
C PRO A 174 21.12 13.00 -10.65
N LYS A 175 20.37 12.31 -9.77
CA LYS A 175 20.34 10.87 -9.67
C LYS A 175 18.92 10.34 -9.76
N ALA A 176 18.82 9.13 -10.30
CA ALA A 176 17.59 8.36 -10.40
C ALA A 176 17.86 6.89 -10.08
N ILE A 177 16.82 6.11 -9.85
CA ILE A 177 16.83 4.66 -9.76
C ILE A 177 17.21 4.10 -11.13
N ASP A 178 18.09 3.09 -11.18
CA ASP A 178 18.41 2.43 -12.44
C ASP A 178 17.16 1.91 -13.14
N LYS A 179 17.15 1.98 -14.48
CA LYS A 179 15.95 1.72 -15.29
C LYS A 179 15.38 0.31 -15.12
N ASP A 180 16.24 -0.69 -14.94
CA ASP A 180 15.79 -2.07 -14.78
C ASP A 180 15.07 -2.25 -13.44
N THR A 181 15.60 -1.68 -12.37
CA THR A 181 14.95 -1.70 -11.06
C THR A 181 13.68 -0.86 -11.05
N ALA A 182 13.68 0.34 -11.65
CA ALA A 182 12.48 1.16 -11.77
C ALA A 182 11.37 0.44 -12.54
N LYS A 183 11.69 -0.19 -13.67
CA LYS A 183 10.73 -0.98 -14.46
C LYS A 183 10.15 -2.13 -13.64
N ARG A 184 10.98 -2.92 -12.97
CA ARG A 184 10.53 -4.04 -12.13
C ARG A 184 9.65 -3.55 -10.97
N LEU A 185 10.04 -2.46 -10.31
CA LEU A 185 9.25 -1.83 -9.26
C LEU A 185 7.84 -1.47 -9.74
N LEU A 186 7.73 -0.74 -10.86
CA LEU A 186 6.45 -0.34 -11.43
C LEU A 186 5.59 -1.56 -11.81
N GLN A 187 6.19 -2.58 -12.41
CA GLN A 187 5.51 -3.83 -12.77
C GLN A 187 5.02 -4.58 -11.52
N THR A 188 5.83 -4.62 -10.46
CA THR A 188 5.46 -5.26 -9.19
C THR A 188 4.29 -4.56 -8.53
N ILE A 189 4.35 -3.23 -8.40
CA ILE A 189 3.24 -2.45 -7.83
C ILE A 189 1.97 -2.63 -8.68
N TYR A 190 2.12 -2.74 -10.00
CA TYR A 190 1.00 -2.96 -10.93
C TYR A 190 0.34 -4.32 -10.69
N ALA A 191 1.14 -5.38 -10.60
CA ALA A 191 0.68 -6.76 -10.42
C ALA A 191 0.24 -7.09 -8.99
N ALA A 192 0.78 -6.39 -7.98
CA ALA A 192 0.43 -6.63 -6.57
C ALA A 192 -1.08 -6.49 -6.34
N PRO A 193 -1.75 -7.51 -5.81
CA PRO A 193 -3.18 -7.45 -5.57
C PRO A 193 -3.50 -6.41 -4.49
N HIS A 194 -4.67 -5.75 -4.63
CA HIS A 194 -5.21 -4.80 -3.66
C HIS A 194 -6.73 -4.83 -3.71
N GLY A 195 -7.38 -4.78 -2.55
CA GLY A 195 -8.82 -4.76 -2.41
C GLY A 195 -9.38 -6.08 -1.88
N VAL A 196 -10.68 -6.29 -2.06
CA VAL A 196 -11.38 -7.52 -1.71
C VAL A 196 -10.99 -8.62 -2.68
N TYR A 197 -10.59 -9.76 -2.13
CA TYR A 197 -10.30 -10.97 -2.90
C TYR A 197 -11.47 -11.95 -2.88
N ALA A 198 -12.10 -12.11 -1.72
CA ALA A 198 -13.28 -12.93 -1.56
C ALA A 198 -14.25 -12.34 -0.52
N MET A 199 -15.54 -12.51 -0.78
CA MET A 199 -16.61 -12.24 0.19
C MET A 199 -16.97 -13.54 0.92
N SER A 200 -17.43 -13.41 2.17
CA SER A 200 -17.92 -14.57 2.94
C SER A 200 -19.10 -15.23 2.23
N GLN A 201 -19.07 -16.56 2.17
CA GLN A 201 -20.18 -17.35 1.63
C GLN A 201 -21.30 -17.54 2.67
N ASP A 202 -20.97 -17.44 3.95
CA ASP A 202 -21.89 -17.71 5.06
C ASP A 202 -22.51 -16.42 5.61
N ILE A 203 -21.80 -15.30 5.55
CA ILE A 203 -22.23 -14.04 6.15
C ILE A 203 -22.32 -12.96 5.04
N PRO A 204 -23.54 -12.57 4.63
CA PRO A 204 -23.71 -11.54 3.63
C PRO A 204 -23.07 -10.19 4.03
N GLY A 205 -22.33 -9.59 3.11
CA GLY A 205 -21.66 -8.31 3.33
C GLY A 205 -20.32 -8.37 4.04
N LEU A 206 -19.94 -9.50 4.62
CA LEU A 206 -18.65 -9.68 5.26
C LEU A 206 -17.55 -9.97 4.21
N VAL A 207 -16.45 -9.24 4.30
CA VAL A 207 -15.22 -9.56 3.54
C VAL A 207 -14.56 -10.77 4.17
N GLU A 208 -14.44 -11.87 3.44
CA GLU A 208 -13.70 -13.05 3.89
C GLU A 208 -12.19 -12.80 3.77
N THR A 209 -11.73 -12.42 2.56
CA THR A 209 -10.30 -12.27 2.24
C THR A 209 -10.04 -10.98 1.51
N SER A 210 -9.03 -10.25 1.93
CA SER A 210 -8.59 -8.99 1.32
C SER A 210 -7.08 -8.81 1.40
N THR A 211 -6.57 -7.89 0.59
CA THR A 211 -5.18 -7.45 0.63
C THR A 211 -5.08 -5.94 0.43
N ASN A 212 -4.18 -5.30 1.16
CA ASN A 212 -3.94 -3.86 1.08
C ASN A 212 -2.48 -3.58 0.71
N LEU A 213 -2.25 -2.88 -0.39
CA LEU A 213 -0.96 -2.28 -0.71
C LEU A 213 -0.80 -1.01 0.14
N ALA A 214 -0.20 -1.16 1.31
CA ALA A 214 -0.22 -0.15 2.37
C ALA A 214 0.77 0.99 2.11
N SER A 215 2.03 0.67 1.81
CA SER A 215 3.04 1.70 1.58
C SER A 215 4.09 1.32 0.55
N VAL A 216 4.65 2.35 -0.08
CA VAL A 216 5.85 2.28 -0.92
C VAL A 216 6.77 3.39 -0.45
N LYS A 217 7.94 3.06 0.09
CA LYS A 217 8.85 4.01 0.74
C LYS A 217 10.30 3.82 0.31
N MET A 218 10.95 4.91 -0.06
CA MET A 218 12.41 4.90 -0.17
C MET A 218 13.04 4.97 1.23
N LYS A 219 14.05 4.14 1.46
CA LYS A 219 14.78 4.03 2.72
C LYS A 219 16.28 4.30 2.49
N PRO A 220 17.02 4.70 3.53
CA PRO A 220 18.49 4.81 3.44
C PRO A 220 19.12 3.50 2.93
N GLY A 221 20.25 3.62 2.22
CA GLY A 221 20.97 2.46 1.67
C GLY A 221 20.46 1.99 0.31
N HIS A 222 19.80 2.86 -0.45
CA HIS A 222 19.27 2.56 -1.80
C HIS A 222 18.24 1.41 -1.76
N ILE A 223 17.34 1.45 -0.79
CA ILE A 223 16.28 0.47 -0.61
C ILE A 223 14.92 1.12 -0.88
N ILE A 224 14.06 0.42 -1.62
CA ILE A 224 12.65 0.73 -1.74
C ILE A 224 11.88 -0.39 -1.05
N ARG A 225 11.11 -0.02 -0.03
CA ARG A 225 10.31 -0.93 0.77
C ARG A 225 8.84 -0.83 0.40
N ILE A 226 8.23 -1.98 0.09
CA ILE A 226 6.80 -2.12 -0.15
C ILE A 226 6.22 -2.92 1.01
N GLU A 227 5.17 -2.40 1.62
CA GLU A 227 4.43 -3.09 2.68
C GLU A 227 3.01 -3.37 2.22
N THR A 228 2.57 -4.60 2.45
CA THR A 228 1.21 -5.04 2.18
C THR A 228 0.66 -5.77 3.40
N SER A 229 -0.66 -5.71 3.60
CA SER A 229 -1.35 -6.41 4.68
C SER A 229 -2.46 -7.27 4.10
N GLN A 230 -2.46 -8.55 4.40
CA GLN A 230 -3.46 -9.52 3.99
C GLN A 230 -4.32 -9.90 5.19
N ARG A 231 -5.62 -9.99 4.99
CA ARG A 231 -6.58 -10.36 6.03
C ARG A 231 -7.52 -11.43 5.52
N SER A 232 -7.89 -12.37 6.40
CA SER A 232 -8.95 -13.32 6.11
C SER A 232 -9.55 -13.88 7.39
N SER A 233 -10.84 -14.17 7.37
CA SER A 233 -11.55 -14.96 8.40
C SER A 233 -11.23 -16.45 8.30
N THR A 234 -10.64 -16.91 7.18
CA THR A 234 -10.28 -18.30 6.93
C THR A 234 -8.76 -18.47 6.89
N ALA A 235 -8.19 -19.32 7.73
CA ALA A 235 -6.74 -19.46 7.87
C ALA A 235 -6.04 -19.89 6.57
N SER A 236 -6.64 -20.82 5.82
CA SER A 236 -6.09 -21.29 4.53
C SER A 236 -6.13 -20.20 3.45
N SER A 237 -7.24 -19.46 3.34
CA SER A 237 -7.36 -18.33 2.40
C SER A 237 -6.40 -17.19 2.74
N LYS A 238 -6.18 -16.95 4.06
CA LYS A 238 -5.17 -15.99 4.53
C LYS A 238 -3.77 -16.36 4.04
N GLN A 239 -3.40 -17.62 4.16
CA GLN A 239 -2.10 -18.10 3.70
C GLN A 239 -1.99 -18.04 2.17
N ASP A 240 -3.07 -18.36 1.46
CA ASP A 240 -3.10 -18.36 -0.01
C ASP A 240 -2.90 -16.95 -0.56
N ILE A 241 -3.64 -15.96 -0.07
CA ILE A 241 -3.46 -14.56 -0.52
C ILE A 241 -2.07 -14.01 -0.17
N ALA A 242 -1.49 -14.40 0.98
CA ALA A 242 -0.12 -14.04 1.33
C ALA A 242 0.90 -14.69 0.38
N ASN A 243 0.71 -15.96 0.01
CA ASN A 243 1.55 -16.65 -0.97
C ASN A 243 1.42 -16.03 -2.36
N MET A 244 0.24 -15.58 -2.77
CA MET A 244 0.03 -14.85 -4.03
C MET A 244 0.85 -13.55 -4.05
N VAL A 245 0.78 -12.74 -3.00
CA VAL A 245 1.57 -11.51 -2.85
C VAL A 245 3.07 -11.84 -2.89
N ARG A 246 3.51 -12.85 -2.14
CA ARG A 246 4.90 -13.31 -2.14
C ARG A 246 5.35 -13.68 -3.54
N THR A 247 4.56 -14.49 -4.26
CA THR A 247 4.90 -14.93 -5.61
C THR A 247 5.08 -13.74 -6.57
N VAL A 248 4.23 -12.72 -6.50
CA VAL A 248 4.40 -11.49 -7.31
C VAL A 248 5.74 -10.82 -7.00
N PHE A 249 6.11 -10.73 -5.73
CA PHE A 249 7.38 -10.17 -5.31
C PHE A 249 8.58 -11.02 -5.75
N GLU A 250 8.52 -12.35 -5.60
CA GLU A 250 9.58 -13.28 -6.03
C GLU A 250 9.82 -13.24 -7.54
N LEU A 251 8.74 -13.23 -8.34
CA LEU A 251 8.84 -13.12 -9.81
C LEU A 251 9.51 -11.81 -10.26
N SER A 252 9.48 -10.79 -9.42
CA SER A 252 10.14 -9.52 -9.66
C SER A 252 11.64 -9.53 -9.26
N LEU A 253 12.19 -10.66 -8.84
CA LEU A 253 13.57 -10.84 -8.34
C LEU A 253 13.90 -9.93 -7.16
N ILE A 254 13.01 -9.86 -6.20
CA ILE A 254 13.12 -9.01 -5.01
C ILE A 254 13.50 -9.86 -3.80
N HIS A 255 14.35 -9.32 -2.92
CA HIS A 255 14.53 -9.89 -1.59
C HIS A 255 13.27 -9.66 -0.73
N ILE A 256 12.67 -10.76 -0.26
CA ILE A 256 11.56 -10.73 0.67
C ILE A 256 12.13 -10.94 2.07
N SER A 257 11.93 -9.97 2.94
CA SER A 257 12.06 -10.17 4.38
C SER A 257 10.66 -10.35 4.94
N GLU A 258 10.37 -11.54 5.46
CA GLU A 258 9.13 -11.75 6.21
C GLU A 258 9.34 -11.34 7.66
N PRO A 259 8.54 -10.41 8.17
CA PRO A 259 7.98 -10.59 9.48
C PRO A 259 6.58 -11.19 9.33
N THR A 260 6.47 -12.50 9.21
CA THR A 260 5.21 -13.19 9.42
C THR A 260 4.84 -13.00 10.88
N ARG A 261 3.86 -12.17 11.14
CA ARG A 261 3.14 -12.17 12.41
C ARG A 261 1.82 -12.86 12.17
N PRO A 262 1.64 -14.13 12.57
CA PRO A 262 0.31 -14.70 12.68
C PRO A 262 -0.40 -13.97 13.81
N TYR A 263 -1.50 -13.34 13.51
CA TYR A 263 -2.46 -12.89 14.52
C TYR A 263 -3.35 -14.04 14.90
#